data_1666a7faa92c21ba79567773db50436b
#
_entry.id   1666a7faa92c21ba79567773db50436b
#
_cell.length_a   1.000
_cell.length_b   1.000
_cell.length_c   1.000
_cell.angle_alpha   90.00
_cell.angle_beta   90.00
_cell.angle_gamma   90.00
#
_symmetry.space_group_name_H-M   'P 1'
#
loop_
_entity.id
_entity.type
_entity.pdbx_description
1 polymer ?
#
loop_
_entity_poly.entity_id
_entity_poly.type
_entity_poly.pdbx_seq_one_letter_code
_entity_poly.pdbx_strand_id
1 'polypeptide(L)'
;FSVRILQRQAQALREKGEAALIDRRGKHKNHHRAIPPEVFDIFSSYYLDESQKTVAKCMRMTETWIRHEGKEAEYLPLAASNTFTREIMRSIPPAVVVYCRQGEKALKDKMLPFIRRKYDEADFYSNDIWVCDNHTFDVFVNDGEHKKPVRVYLTAFQDVRSRKFMGWYVTMNPCSDATLIALRRGIEKYGIPKQILSDNGREFLTFDIGGRGFRKAAATTEHEAPTILDNLGIEFRTAMVRNARAKIIERAFRDVKEDFSRMFEGYT
;
A
#
# COMPACT_ATOMS: atom_id res chain seq x y z
N PHE A 1 38.66 11.45 -20.63
CA PHE A 1 38.60 12.75 -21.33
C PHE A 1 39.53 12.67 -22.54
N SER A 2 39.06 13.12 -23.74
CA SER A 2 39.95 13.16 -24.91
C SER A 2 40.93 14.31 -24.76
N VAL A 3 42.18 14.11 -25.22
CA VAL A 3 43.24 15.12 -25.21
C VAL A 3 42.77 16.43 -25.86
N ARG A 4 41.94 16.35 -26.88
CA ARG A 4 41.35 17.49 -27.61
C ARG A 4 40.42 18.35 -26.73
N ILE A 5 39.70 17.72 -25.75
CA ILE A 5 38.85 18.46 -24.80
C ILE A 5 39.73 19.20 -23.80
N LEU A 6 40.77 18.57 -23.30
CA LEU A 6 41.69 19.19 -22.38
C LEU A 6 42.44 20.37 -22.98
N GLN A 7 42.88 20.26 -24.25
CA GLN A 7 43.50 21.35 -24.98
C GLN A 7 42.56 22.55 -25.17
N ARG A 8 41.29 22.31 -25.52
CA ARG A 8 40.26 23.37 -25.60
C ARG A 8 40.01 24.06 -24.28
N GLN A 9 39.94 23.29 -23.21
CA GLN A 9 39.74 23.83 -21.85
C GLN A 9 40.94 24.66 -21.41
N ALA A 10 42.15 24.18 -21.65
CA ALA A 10 43.37 24.91 -21.34
C ALA A 10 43.48 26.24 -22.13
N GLN A 11 43.11 26.25 -23.39
CA GLN A 11 43.06 27.47 -24.20
C GLN A 11 41.98 28.42 -23.68
N ALA A 12 40.75 27.93 -23.39
CA ALA A 12 39.68 28.74 -22.85
C ALA A 12 40.05 29.35 -21.47
N LEU A 13 40.79 28.61 -20.64
CA LEU A 13 41.27 29.08 -19.36
C LEU A 13 42.27 30.24 -19.53
N ARG A 14 43.18 30.13 -20.51
CA ARG A 14 44.14 31.19 -20.83
C ARG A 14 43.48 32.46 -21.34
N GLU A 15 42.47 32.33 -22.18
CA GLU A 15 41.79 33.46 -22.82
C GLU A 15 40.74 34.14 -21.95
N LYS A 16 40.02 33.40 -21.12
CA LYS A 16 38.84 33.86 -20.38
C LYS A 16 38.89 33.62 -18.86
N GLY A 17 40.02 33.12 -18.34
CA GLY A 17 40.19 32.83 -16.93
C GLY A 17 39.29 31.68 -16.43
N GLU A 18 39.23 31.52 -15.13
CA GLU A 18 38.50 30.44 -14.45
C GLU A 18 36.99 30.36 -14.81
N ALA A 19 36.42 31.50 -15.16
CA ALA A 19 35.01 31.57 -15.60
C ALA A 19 34.70 30.71 -16.87
N ALA A 20 35.74 30.37 -17.65
CA ALA A 20 35.59 29.50 -18.82
C ALA A 20 35.42 28.01 -18.47
N LEU A 21 35.83 27.61 -17.28
CA LEU A 21 35.72 26.24 -16.78
C LEU A 21 34.32 25.93 -16.16
N ILE A 22 33.53 26.98 -15.90
CA ILE A 22 32.20 26.82 -15.35
C ILE A 22 31.30 26.15 -16.40
N ASP A 23 30.76 25.00 -16.09
CA ASP A 23 29.79 24.32 -16.93
C ASP A 23 28.50 25.17 -17.06
N ARG A 24 28.32 25.73 -18.21
CA ARG A 24 27.14 26.55 -18.54
C ARG A 24 26.06 25.78 -19.31
N ARG A 25 26.23 24.47 -19.50
CA ARG A 25 25.23 23.62 -20.14
C ARG A 25 23.91 23.70 -19.36
N GLY A 26 22.86 24.15 -20.02
CA GLY A 26 21.54 24.31 -19.40
C GLY A 26 21.23 25.67 -18.76
N LYS A 27 22.25 26.54 -18.51
CA LYS A 27 22.02 27.88 -17.93
C LYS A 27 21.41 28.88 -18.91
N HIS A 28 21.51 28.63 -20.21
CA HIS A 28 20.97 29.50 -21.29
C HIS A 28 19.57 29.07 -21.78
N LYS A 29 18.99 28.02 -21.22
CA LYS A 29 17.60 27.73 -21.52
C LYS A 29 16.76 28.73 -20.75
N ASN A 30 16.47 29.86 -21.39
CA ASN A 30 15.33 30.66 -20.98
C ASN A 30 14.15 29.69 -20.84
N HIS A 31 13.67 29.55 -19.63
CA HIS A 31 12.51 28.71 -19.33
C HIS A 31 11.25 29.43 -19.85
N HIS A 32 11.17 29.68 -21.16
CA HIS A 32 9.89 29.95 -21.79
C HIS A 32 9.07 28.68 -21.54
N ARG A 33 7.99 28.81 -20.79
CA ARG A 33 7.03 27.72 -20.65
C ARG A 33 6.58 27.35 -22.04
N ALA A 34 6.84 26.12 -22.44
CA ALA A 34 6.43 25.60 -23.73
C ALA A 34 4.90 25.53 -23.88
N ILE A 35 4.18 25.73 -22.76
CA ILE A 35 2.72 25.76 -22.66
C ILE A 35 2.35 27.09 -22.00
N PRO A 36 1.51 27.92 -22.64
CA PRO A 36 0.98 29.15 -22.04
C PRO A 36 0.29 28.83 -20.71
N PRO A 37 0.41 29.70 -19.68
CA PRO A 37 -0.18 29.46 -18.35
C PRO A 37 -1.68 29.18 -18.41
N GLU A 38 -2.45 29.98 -19.15
CA GLU A 38 -3.89 29.80 -19.30
C GLU A 38 -4.25 28.42 -19.86
N VAL A 39 -3.53 27.98 -20.91
CA VAL A 39 -3.72 26.65 -21.50
C VAL A 39 -3.39 25.55 -20.50
N PHE A 40 -2.32 25.73 -19.70
CA PHE A 40 -1.94 24.75 -18.68
C PHE A 40 -2.96 24.67 -17.54
N ASP A 41 -3.53 25.80 -17.14
CA ASP A 41 -4.54 25.85 -16.08
C ASP A 41 -5.83 25.11 -16.50
N ILE A 42 -6.29 25.36 -17.73
CA ILE A 42 -7.44 24.63 -18.31
C ILE A 42 -7.13 23.14 -18.47
N PHE A 43 -5.97 22.79 -18.98
CA PHE A 43 -5.54 21.40 -19.08
C PHE A 43 -5.51 20.72 -17.68
N SER A 44 -4.96 21.43 -16.70
CA SER A 44 -4.81 20.92 -15.33
C SER A 44 -6.17 20.69 -14.66
N SER A 45 -7.17 21.55 -14.91
CA SER A 45 -8.52 21.36 -14.41
C SER A 45 -9.15 20.06 -14.93
N TYR A 46 -8.92 19.70 -16.18
CA TYR A 46 -9.37 18.40 -16.71
C TYR A 46 -8.54 17.22 -16.22
N TYR A 47 -7.24 17.44 -15.98
CA TYR A 47 -6.33 16.37 -15.58
C TYR A 47 -6.47 15.99 -14.10
N LEU A 48 -6.66 16.98 -13.21
CA LEU A 48 -6.81 16.82 -11.77
C LEU A 48 -8.25 16.45 -11.37
N ASP A 49 -8.82 15.49 -12.05
CA ASP A 49 -10.21 15.06 -11.89
C ASP A 49 -10.28 13.59 -11.52
N GLU A 50 -11.23 13.21 -10.66
CA GLU A 50 -11.40 11.84 -10.16
C GLU A 50 -11.67 10.80 -11.25
N SER A 51 -12.18 11.23 -12.43
CA SER A 51 -12.36 10.35 -13.59
C SER A 51 -11.05 9.88 -14.24
N GLN A 52 -9.90 10.33 -13.75
CA GLN A 52 -8.55 9.91 -14.16
C GLN A 52 -8.32 9.93 -15.68
N LYS A 53 -8.80 10.96 -16.35
CA LYS A 53 -8.66 11.11 -17.79
C LYS A 53 -7.19 11.04 -18.23
N THR A 54 -6.94 10.45 -19.39
CA THR A 54 -5.59 10.38 -19.96
C THR A 54 -5.12 11.77 -20.42
N VAL A 55 -3.81 11.98 -20.45
CA VAL A 55 -3.21 13.23 -20.96
C VAL A 55 -3.76 13.58 -22.35
N ALA A 56 -3.82 12.59 -23.25
CA ALA A 56 -4.34 12.79 -24.61
C ALA A 56 -5.82 13.23 -24.62
N LYS A 57 -6.65 12.71 -23.69
CA LYS A 57 -8.05 13.14 -23.58
C LYS A 57 -8.14 14.56 -23.04
N CYS A 58 -7.37 14.91 -22.03
CA CYS A 58 -7.32 16.26 -21.49
C CYS A 58 -6.87 17.27 -22.53
N MET A 59 -5.85 16.93 -23.34
CA MET A 59 -5.40 17.79 -24.45
C MET A 59 -6.52 18.04 -25.47
N ARG A 60 -7.26 17.00 -25.89
CA ARG A 60 -8.40 17.19 -26.81
C ARG A 60 -9.48 18.08 -26.20
N MET A 61 -9.76 17.94 -24.91
CA MET A 61 -10.72 18.79 -24.20
C MET A 61 -10.22 20.26 -24.14
N THR A 62 -8.94 20.46 -23.88
CA THR A 62 -8.30 21.79 -23.90
C THR A 62 -8.35 22.40 -25.31
N GLU A 63 -8.08 21.63 -26.35
CA GLU A 63 -8.20 22.08 -27.74
C GLU A 63 -9.64 22.48 -28.09
N THR A 64 -10.63 21.71 -27.65
CA THR A 64 -12.05 22.05 -27.83
C THR A 64 -12.40 23.35 -27.12
N TRP A 65 -11.90 23.55 -25.90
CA TRP A 65 -12.08 24.79 -25.15
C TRP A 65 -11.45 25.99 -25.91
N ILE A 66 -10.20 25.87 -26.41
CA ILE A 66 -9.52 26.91 -27.19
C ILE A 66 -10.34 27.33 -28.42
N ARG A 67 -10.91 26.32 -29.12
CA ARG A 67 -11.77 26.59 -30.30
C ARG A 67 -13.08 27.28 -29.91
N HIS A 68 -13.68 26.89 -28.79
CA HIS A 68 -14.90 27.53 -28.29
C HIS A 68 -14.67 29.00 -27.92
N GLU A 69 -13.49 29.30 -27.34
CA GLU A 69 -13.11 30.67 -26.97
C GLU A 69 -12.59 31.53 -28.17
N GLY A 70 -12.47 30.96 -29.36
CA GLY A 70 -11.97 31.66 -30.54
C GLY A 70 -10.49 32.04 -30.45
N LYS A 71 -9.69 31.27 -29.67
CA LYS A 71 -8.27 31.57 -29.41
C LYS A 71 -7.32 30.64 -30.19
N GLU A 72 -7.78 30.06 -31.31
CA GLU A 72 -7.00 29.10 -32.11
C GLU A 72 -5.70 29.69 -32.63
N ALA A 73 -5.74 30.93 -33.12
CA ALA A 73 -4.57 31.59 -33.69
C ALA A 73 -3.45 31.84 -32.66
N GLU A 74 -3.82 31.92 -31.37
CA GLU A 74 -2.89 32.19 -30.28
C GLU A 74 -2.29 30.91 -29.67
N TYR A 75 -3.11 29.84 -29.53
CA TYR A 75 -2.73 28.66 -28.74
C TYR A 75 -2.60 27.36 -29.50
N LEU A 76 -3.01 27.31 -30.77
CA LEU A 76 -2.85 26.11 -31.60
C LEU A 76 -1.70 26.25 -32.61
N PRO A 77 -0.98 25.14 -32.88
CA PRO A 77 -1.17 23.80 -32.33
C PRO A 77 -0.65 23.65 -30.89
N LEU A 78 -1.28 22.78 -30.12
CA LEU A 78 -0.82 22.46 -28.75
C LEU A 78 0.56 21.77 -28.77
N ALA A 79 1.35 21.98 -27.73
CA ALA A 79 2.59 21.27 -27.52
C ALA A 79 2.37 19.75 -27.45
N ALA A 80 3.41 18.96 -27.69
CA ALA A 80 3.32 17.49 -27.61
C ALA A 80 2.91 16.99 -26.21
N SER A 81 2.24 15.84 -26.14
CA SER A 81 1.75 15.23 -24.89
C SER A 81 2.84 15.03 -23.83
N ASN A 82 4.07 14.69 -24.25
CA ASN A 82 5.22 14.59 -23.34
C ASN A 82 5.58 15.93 -22.70
N THR A 83 5.32 17.04 -23.34
CA THR A 83 5.56 18.39 -22.79
C THR A 83 4.56 18.67 -21.68
N PHE A 84 3.29 18.34 -21.87
CA PHE A 84 2.26 18.44 -20.82
C PHE A 84 2.59 17.52 -19.62
N THR A 85 2.98 16.28 -19.88
CA THR A 85 3.39 15.34 -18.81
C THR A 85 4.56 15.88 -17.98
N ARG A 86 5.57 16.43 -18.64
CA ARG A 86 6.73 17.04 -17.95
C ARG A 86 6.34 18.30 -17.16
N GLU A 87 5.44 19.10 -17.70
CA GLU A 87 4.98 20.31 -17.02
C GLU A 87 4.14 19.97 -15.77
N ILE A 88 3.28 18.93 -15.84
CA ILE A 88 2.59 18.39 -14.66
C ILE A 88 3.61 18.00 -13.58
N MET A 89 4.59 17.17 -13.94
CA MET A 89 5.60 16.68 -12.99
C MET A 89 6.43 17.81 -12.37
N ARG A 90 6.63 18.91 -13.09
CA ARG A 90 7.40 20.05 -12.64
C ARG A 90 6.60 21.01 -11.78
N SER A 91 5.34 21.28 -12.16
CA SER A 91 4.53 22.36 -11.60
C SER A 91 3.57 21.89 -10.52
N ILE A 92 3.18 20.60 -10.51
CA ILE A 92 2.20 20.07 -9.58
C ILE A 92 2.85 19.01 -8.67
N PRO A 93 2.82 19.19 -7.34
CA PRO A 93 3.34 18.18 -6.43
C PRO A 93 2.67 16.81 -6.64
N PRO A 94 3.43 15.70 -6.67
CA PRO A 94 2.86 14.37 -6.88
C PRO A 94 1.73 14.00 -5.91
N ALA A 95 1.80 14.50 -4.66
CA ALA A 95 0.76 14.29 -3.66
C ALA A 95 -0.59 14.90 -4.07
N VAL A 96 -0.55 16.09 -4.67
CA VAL A 96 -1.77 16.76 -5.19
C VAL A 96 -2.35 15.97 -6.34
N VAL A 97 -1.52 15.51 -7.27
CA VAL A 97 -1.96 14.66 -8.40
C VAL A 97 -2.65 13.40 -7.90
N VAL A 98 -2.04 12.70 -6.93
CA VAL A 98 -2.62 11.48 -6.36
C VAL A 98 -3.92 11.79 -5.64
N TYR A 99 -3.96 12.85 -4.83
CA TYR A 99 -5.17 13.24 -4.09
C TYR A 99 -6.33 13.55 -5.02
N CYS A 100 -6.14 14.46 -5.97
CA CYS A 100 -7.20 14.88 -6.89
C CYS A 100 -7.71 13.75 -7.79
N ARG A 101 -6.82 12.86 -8.23
CA ARG A 101 -7.18 11.80 -9.18
C ARG A 101 -7.64 10.50 -8.53
N GLN A 102 -7.14 10.17 -7.34
CA GLN A 102 -7.32 8.86 -6.71
C GLN A 102 -7.89 8.93 -5.30
N GLY A 103 -8.08 10.15 -4.78
CA GLY A 103 -8.69 10.40 -3.48
C GLY A 103 -7.73 10.23 -2.29
N GLU A 104 -8.27 10.51 -1.12
CA GLU A 104 -7.54 10.54 0.15
C GLU A 104 -6.88 9.19 0.52
N LYS A 105 -7.59 8.10 0.25
CA LYS A 105 -7.07 6.76 0.54
C LYS A 105 -5.79 6.48 -0.24
N ALA A 106 -5.78 6.77 -1.54
CA ALA A 106 -4.62 6.58 -2.38
C ALA A 106 -3.45 7.50 -1.99
N LEU A 107 -3.74 8.74 -1.55
CA LEU A 107 -2.74 9.65 -1.00
C LEU A 107 -2.08 9.03 0.24
N LYS A 108 -2.86 8.55 1.19
CA LYS A 108 -2.36 7.87 2.40
C LYS A 108 -1.53 6.64 2.05
N ASP A 109 -2.00 5.85 1.11
CA ASP A 109 -1.35 4.59 0.75
C ASP A 109 -0.06 4.76 -0.05
N LYS A 110 0.06 5.80 -0.89
CA LYS A 110 1.17 5.94 -1.83
C LYS A 110 2.20 6.99 -1.41
N MET A 111 1.76 8.05 -0.72
CA MET A 111 2.56 9.24 -0.55
C MET A 111 2.93 9.53 0.90
N LEU A 112 2.11 9.10 1.87
CA LEU A 112 2.45 9.36 3.27
C LEU A 112 3.52 8.38 3.74
N PRO A 113 4.53 8.87 4.48
CA PRO A 113 5.52 8.01 5.11
C PRO A 113 4.84 7.11 6.14
N PHE A 114 5.24 5.86 6.20
CA PHE A 114 4.81 4.94 7.24
C PHE A 114 6.02 4.47 8.04
N ILE A 115 5.84 4.36 9.34
CA ILE A 115 6.88 3.82 10.23
C ILE A 115 6.79 2.30 10.15
N ARG A 116 7.85 1.67 9.65
CA ARG A 116 8.02 0.22 9.77
C ARG A 116 8.46 -0.08 11.21
N ARG A 117 7.66 -0.84 11.95
CA ARG A 117 8.12 -1.39 13.21
C ARG A 117 9.28 -2.35 12.93
N LYS A 118 10.39 -2.13 13.63
CA LYS A 118 11.48 -3.09 13.67
C LYS A 118 11.19 -4.05 14.82
N TYR A 119 11.02 -5.33 14.49
CA TYR A 119 10.77 -6.40 15.47
C TYR A 119 12.02 -7.25 15.72
N ASP A 120 13.17 -6.73 15.36
CA ASP A 120 14.50 -7.34 15.48
C ASP A 120 15.37 -6.67 16.56
N GLU A 121 14.76 -5.80 17.38
CA GLU A 121 15.42 -5.15 18.50
C GLU A 121 15.78 -6.16 19.61
N ALA A 122 16.83 -5.84 20.38
CA ALA A 122 17.42 -6.77 21.38
C ALA A 122 16.43 -7.22 22.48
N ASP A 123 15.41 -6.41 22.75
CA ASP A 123 14.44 -6.67 23.83
C ASP A 123 13.13 -7.34 23.37
N PHE A 124 13.12 -7.86 22.14
CA PHE A 124 11.93 -8.46 21.54
C PHE A 124 12.18 -9.95 21.23
N TYR A 125 11.41 -10.84 21.84
CA TYR A 125 11.61 -12.28 21.78
C TYR A 125 10.46 -13.02 21.10
N SER A 126 10.69 -14.28 20.74
CA SER A 126 9.61 -15.19 20.32
C SER A 126 8.59 -15.34 21.43
N ASN A 127 7.33 -15.46 21.08
CA ASN A 127 6.16 -15.48 21.98
C ASN A 127 5.83 -14.13 22.64
N ASP A 128 6.54 -13.05 22.33
CA ASP A 128 6.10 -11.73 22.79
C ASP A 128 4.83 -11.29 22.06
N ILE A 129 4.79 -11.42 20.74
CA ILE A 129 3.62 -11.03 19.95
C ILE A 129 3.34 -12.07 18.87
N TRP A 130 2.11 -12.55 18.82
CA TRP A 130 1.58 -13.29 17.69
C TRP A 130 0.62 -12.41 16.91
N VAL A 131 0.72 -12.44 15.58
CA VAL A 131 -0.25 -11.82 14.66
C VAL A 131 -1.20 -12.89 14.16
N CYS A 132 -2.49 -12.60 14.19
CA CYS A 132 -3.53 -13.47 13.67
C CYS A 132 -4.20 -12.87 12.45
N ASP A 133 -4.45 -13.71 11.45
CA ASP A 133 -5.20 -13.31 10.26
C ASP A 133 -5.77 -14.53 9.53
N ASN A 134 -6.73 -14.27 8.63
CA ASN A 134 -7.35 -15.26 7.76
C ASN A 134 -6.85 -15.09 6.31
N HIS A 135 -6.59 -16.20 5.67
CA HIS A 135 -6.23 -16.26 4.26
C HIS A 135 -7.17 -17.18 3.49
N THR A 136 -7.73 -16.69 2.40
CA THR A 136 -8.48 -17.52 1.46
C THR A 136 -7.50 -18.21 0.54
N PHE A 137 -7.50 -19.54 0.50
CA PHE A 137 -6.69 -20.26 -0.47
C PHE A 137 -7.23 -20.03 -1.90
N ASP A 138 -6.31 -19.80 -2.83
CA ASP A 138 -6.64 -19.76 -4.27
C ASP A 138 -6.70 -21.19 -4.85
N VAL A 139 -7.37 -22.07 -4.13
CA VAL A 139 -7.55 -23.48 -4.49
C VAL A 139 -9.01 -23.84 -4.26
N PHE A 140 -9.61 -24.48 -5.24
CA PHE A 140 -10.92 -25.11 -5.09
C PHE A 140 -10.76 -26.56 -4.65
N VAL A 141 -11.51 -26.96 -3.63
CA VAL A 141 -11.56 -28.33 -3.13
C VAL A 141 -12.96 -28.91 -3.28
N ASN A 142 -13.02 -30.20 -3.55
CA ASN A 142 -14.26 -30.95 -3.52
C ASN A 142 -14.33 -31.70 -2.18
N ASP A 143 -15.27 -31.31 -1.33
CA ASP A 143 -15.45 -31.89 0.02
C ASP A 143 -16.42 -33.08 0.03
N GLY A 144 -17.03 -33.41 -1.12
CA GLY A 144 -18.00 -34.48 -1.24
C GLY A 144 -19.40 -34.14 -0.72
N GLU A 145 -19.58 -33.02 -0.03
CA GLU A 145 -20.87 -32.58 0.52
C GLU A 145 -21.52 -31.51 -0.36
N HIS A 146 -20.74 -30.60 -0.88
CA HIS A 146 -21.21 -29.52 -1.75
C HIS A 146 -21.26 -29.98 -3.22
N LYS A 147 -22.33 -29.56 -3.94
CA LYS A 147 -22.50 -29.84 -5.39
C LYS A 147 -21.43 -29.18 -6.27
N LYS A 148 -20.74 -28.15 -5.76
CA LYS A 148 -19.71 -27.40 -6.49
C LYS A 148 -18.46 -27.31 -5.61
N PRO A 149 -17.28 -27.31 -6.22
CA PRO A 149 -16.04 -27.07 -5.49
C PRO A 149 -16.08 -25.76 -4.72
N VAL A 150 -15.54 -25.75 -3.51
CA VAL A 150 -15.54 -24.60 -2.59
C VAL A 150 -14.11 -24.16 -2.29
N ARG A 151 -13.91 -22.89 -1.94
CA ARG A 151 -12.64 -22.41 -1.43
C ARG A 151 -12.57 -22.62 0.08
N VAL A 152 -11.38 -22.90 0.55
CA VAL A 152 -11.08 -23.06 1.98
C VAL A 152 -10.30 -21.87 2.53
N TYR A 153 -10.38 -21.68 3.83
CA TYR A 153 -9.77 -20.58 4.55
C TYR A 153 -8.76 -21.11 5.56
N LEU A 154 -7.62 -20.45 5.62
CA LEU A 154 -6.57 -20.69 6.61
C LEU A 154 -6.67 -19.59 7.67
N THR A 155 -6.97 -19.96 8.91
CA THR A 155 -6.76 -19.11 10.08
C THR A 155 -5.41 -19.44 10.67
N ALA A 156 -4.53 -18.47 10.83
CA ALA A 156 -3.17 -18.73 11.31
C ALA A 156 -2.68 -17.67 12.29
N PHE A 157 -1.86 -18.10 13.23
CA PHE A 157 -1.07 -17.27 14.13
C PHE A 157 0.39 -17.33 13.74
N GLN A 158 1.01 -16.19 13.54
CA GLN A 158 2.44 -16.06 13.24
C GLN A 158 3.15 -15.30 14.35
N ASP A 159 4.23 -15.86 14.85
CA ASP A 159 5.12 -15.15 15.76
C ASP A 159 5.86 -14.02 15.02
N VAL A 160 5.80 -12.84 15.59
CA VAL A 160 6.35 -11.64 14.95
C VAL A 160 7.87 -11.66 14.90
N ARG A 161 8.54 -12.25 15.90
CA ARG A 161 10.01 -12.32 15.96
C ARG A 161 10.57 -13.36 15.00
N SER A 162 10.13 -14.60 15.14
CA SER A 162 10.68 -15.73 14.36
C SER A 162 10.06 -15.89 12.98
N ARG A 163 8.94 -15.22 12.71
CA ARG A 163 8.13 -15.34 11.47
C ARG A 163 7.51 -16.72 11.26
N LYS A 164 7.58 -17.58 12.24
CA LYS A 164 7.04 -18.94 12.19
C LYS A 164 5.54 -18.94 12.40
N PHE A 165 4.82 -19.79 11.67
CA PHE A 165 3.45 -20.13 12.02
C PHE A 165 3.43 -20.96 13.30
N MET A 166 2.79 -20.45 14.33
CA MET A 166 2.71 -21.07 15.65
C MET A 166 1.52 -22.01 15.74
N GLY A 167 0.38 -21.60 15.22
CA GLY A 167 -0.82 -22.42 15.12
C GLY A 167 -1.64 -22.07 13.90
N TRP A 168 -2.35 -23.03 13.37
CA TRP A 168 -3.19 -22.84 12.20
C TRP A 168 -4.32 -23.87 12.14
N TYR A 169 -5.39 -23.48 11.42
CA TYR A 169 -6.53 -24.35 11.14
C TYR A 169 -7.15 -23.99 9.80
N VAL A 170 -7.67 -24.99 9.10
CA VAL A 170 -8.31 -24.82 7.78
C VAL A 170 -9.80 -25.12 7.91
N THR A 171 -10.63 -24.24 7.39
CA THR A 171 -12.10 -24.36 7.40
C THR A 171 -12.71 -23.96 6.08
N MET A 172 -13.98 -24.31 5.87
CA MET A 172 -14.79 -23.84 4.74
C MET A 172 -15.23 -22.38 4.92
N ASN A 173 -15.39 -21.92 6.15
CA ASN A 173 -15.77 -20.55 6.48
C ASN A 173 -14.97 -20.03 7.67
N PRO A 174 -14.48 -18.78 7.65
CA PRO A 174 -13.86 -18.17 8.82
C PRO A 174 -14.85 -18.11 9.98
N CYS A 175 -14.44 -18.60 11.13
CA CYS A 175 -15.25 -18.59 12.35
C CYS A 175 -14.38 -18.47 13.59
N SER A 176 -14.98 -18.11 14.73
CA SER A 176 -14.29 -18.00 16.02
C SER A 176 -13.72 -19.33 16.48
N ASP A 177 -14.42 -20.44 16.22
CA ASP A 177 -13.93 -21.77 16.58
C ASP A 177 -12.62 -22.12 15.87
N ALA A 178 -12.50 -21.78 14.58
CA ALA A 178 -11.26 -21.95 13.83
C ALA A 178 -10.11 -21.17 14.46
N THR A 179 -10.39 -19.95 14.91
CA THR A 179 -9.41 -19.11 15.61
C THR A 179 -8.99 -19.74 16.95
N LEU A 180 -9.94 -20.22 17.75
CA LEU A 180 -9.64 -20.86 19.02
C LEU A 180 -8.86 -22.17 18.84
N ILE A 181 -9.22 -23.00 17.85
CA ILE A 181 -8.48 -24.23 17.54
C ILE A 181 -7.06 -23.92 17.09
N ALA A 182 -6.88 -22.93 16.22
CA ALA A 182 -5.56 -22.51 15.77
C ALA A 182 -4.71 -21.98 16.93
N LEU A 183 -5.30 -21.15 17.80
CA LEU A 183 -4.65 -20.63 19.01
C LEU A 183 -4.23 -21.75 19.95
N ARG A 184 -5.15 -22.67 20.29
CA ARG A 184 -4.91 -23.82 21.14
C ARG A 184 -3.73 -24.66 20.63
N ARG A 185 -3.73 -25.03 19.36
CA ARG A 185 -2.63 -25.79 18.74
C ARG A 185 -1.27 -25.09 18.87
N GLY A 186 -1.28 -23.76 18.72
CA GLY A 186 -0.08 -22.94 18.89
C GLY A 186 0.41 -22.96 20.33
N ILE A 187 -0.48 -22.74 21.29
CA ILE A 187 -0.16 -22.70 22.73
C ILE A 187 0.34 -24.06 23.21
N GLU A 188 -0.34 -25.15 22.85
CA GLU A 188 0.08 -26.52 23.23
C GLU A 188 1.50 -26.84 22.75
N LYS A 189 1.94 -26.30 21.64
CA LYS A 189 3.24 -26.61 21.05
C LYS A 189 4.36 -25.62 21.41
N TYR A 190 4.03 -24.35 21.55
CA TYR A 190 5.04 -23.27 21.66
C TYR A 190 4.89 -22.39 22.90
N GLY A 191 3.86 -22.64 23.71
CA GLY A 191 3.57 -21.83 24.90
C GLY A 191 2.66 -20.63 24.62
N ILE A 192 2.27 -19.96 25.70
CA ILE A 192 1.34 -18.84 25.67
C ILE A 192 2.06 -17.57 25.21
N PRO A 193 1.58 -16.84 24.19
CA PRO A 193 2.13 -15.55 23.81
C PRO A 193 1.76 -14.47 24.84
N LYS A 194 2.57 -13.42 24.97
CA LYS A 194 2.23 -12.27 25.82
C LYS A 194 1.12 -11.42 25.20
N GLN A 195 1.11 -11.33 23.88
CA GLN A 195 0.19 -10.46 23.15
C GLN A 195 -0.26 -11.09 21.83
N ILE A 196 -1.51 -10.86 21.47
CA ILE A 196 -2.07 -11.17 20.15
C ILE A 196 -2.48 -9.88 19.47
N LEU A 197 -2.02 -9.69 18.23
CA LEU A 197 -2.43 -8.62 17.34
C LEU A 197 -3.29 -9.19 16.20
N SER A 198 -4.55 -8.79 16.13
CA SER A 198 -5.49 -9.19 15.09
C SER A 198 -5.97 -8.00 14.28
N ASP A 199 -6.63 -8.24 13.14
CA ASP A 199 -7.45 -7.21 12.53
C ASP A 199 -8.81 -7.08 13.27
N ASN A 200 -9.68 -6.22 12.67
CA ASN A 200 -11.03 -6.05 13.17
C ASN A 200 -12.02 -7.05 12.54
N GLY A 201 -11.56 -8.21 12.10
CA GLY A 201 -12.42 -9.28 11.59
C GLY A 201 -13.41 -9.74 12.65
N ARG A 202 -14.65 -10.06 12.22
CA ARG A 202 -15.74 -10.45 13.15
C ARG A 202 -15.39 -11.68 13.96
N GLU A 203 -14.69 -12.62 13.36
CA GLU A 203 -14.24 -13.87 13.92
C GLU A 203 -13.22 -13.71 15.06
N PHE A 204 -12.50 -12.57 15.09
CA PHE A 204 -11.53 -12.25 16.14
C PHE A 204 -12.10 -11.39 17.26
N LEU A 205 -13.24 -10.73 17.01
CA LEU A 205 -13.87 -9.79 17.95
C LEU A 205 -15.05 -10.41 18.71
N THR A 206 -15.07 -11.72 18.86
CA THR A 206 -16.11 -12.42 19.64
C THR A 206 -15.83 -12.31 21.15
N PHE A 207 -16.87 -12.47 21.95
CA PHE A 207 -16.75 -12.46 23.42
C PHE A 207 -15.78 -13.52 23.91
N ASP A 208 -15.77 -14.69 23.27
CA ASP A 208 -14.94 -15.82 23.69
C ASP A 208 -13.45 -15.58 23.52
N ILE A 209 -13.06 -14.78 22.51
CA ILE A 209 -11.65 -14.55 22.19
C ILE A 209 -11.08 -13.35 22.95
N GLY A 210 -11.84 -12.31 23.18
CA GLY A 210 -11.34 -11.10 23.86
C GLY A 210 -11.81 -9.83 23.21
N GLY A 211 -12.64 -9.95 22.17
CA GLY A 211 -13.34 -8.86 21.56
C GLY A 211 -14.68 -8.60 22.24
N ARG A 212 -15.00 -7.33 22.48
CA ARG A 212 -16.31 -6.92 23.00
C ARG A 212 -17.44 -6.99 21.96
N GLY A 213 -17.28 -7.80 20.89
CA GLY A 213 -18.21 -7.89 19.78
C GLY A 213 -18.32 -6.59 18.96
N PHE A 214 -19.12 -6.64 17.89
CA PHE A 214 -19.39 -5.46 17.02
C PHE A 214 -20.27 -4.41 17.68
N ARG A 215 -21.04 -4.81 18.67
CA ARG A 215 -21.83 -3.86 19.44
C ARG A 215 -20.86 -3.26 20.45
N LYS A 216 -20.51 -1.98 20.27
CA LYS A 216 -20.05 -1.16 21.37
C LYS A 216 -21.09 -1.37 22.45
N ALA A 217 -20.77 -2.20 23.44
CA ALA A 217 -21.69 -2.51 24.50
C ALA A 217 -22.13 -1.18 25.11
N ALA A 218 -23.42 -0.98 25.15
CA ALA A 218 -23.99 -0.09 26.11
C ALA A 218 -23.47 -0.56 27.48
N ALA A 219 -22.85 0.37 28.22
CA ALA A 219 -22.40 0.25 29.60
C ALA A 219 -21.79 -1.11 29.98
N THR A 220 -20.49 -1.10 30.28
CA THR A 220 -19.81 -2.13 31.06
C THR A 220 -20.68 -2.48 32.27
N THR A 221 -21.29 -3.65 32.25
CA THR A 221 -21.88 -4.23 33.45
C THR A 221 -20.73 -4.76 34.30
N GLU A 222 -20.74 -4.48 35.59
CA GLU A 222 -19.71 -4.89 36.57
C GLU A 222 -19.47 -6.42 36.66
N HIS A 223 -20.13 -7.22 35.81
CA HIS A 223 -20.12 -8.71 35.86
C HIS A 223 -19.90 -9.34 34.48
N GLU A 224 -19.05 -8.75 33.63
CA GLU A 224 -18.63 -9.46 32.40
C GLU A 224 -17.69 -10.62 32.78
N ALA A 225 -18.02 -11.82 32.33
CA ALA A 225 -17.14 -12.97 32.48
C ALA A 225 -15.82 -12.72 31.75
N PRO A 226 -14.64 -13.06 32.31
CA PRO A 226 -13.36 -12.89 31.64
C PRO A 226 -13.34 -13.73 30.37
N THR A 227 -12.75 -13.15 29.31
CA THR A 227 -12.56 -13.82 28.03
C THR A 227 -11.52 -14.95 28.14
N ILE A 228 -11.44 -15.81 27.13
CA ILE A 228 -10.40 -16.85 27.07
C ILE A 228 -9.00 -16.23 27.12
N LEU A 229 -8.79 -15.11 26.41
CA LEU A 229 -7.50 -14.43 26.41
C LEU A 229 -7.16 -13.79 27.75
N ASP A 230 -8.14 -13.22 28.46
CA ASP A 230 -7.96 -12.68 29.80
C ASP A 230 -7.57 -13.79 30.79
N ASN A 231 -8.23 -14.95 30.71
CA ASN A 231 -7.92 -16.11 31.53
C ASN A 231 -6.51 -16.69 31.28
N LEU A 232 -6.01 -16.53 30.05
CA LEU A 232 -4.65 -16.94 29.66
C LEU A 232 -3.60 -15.87 29.93
N GLY A 233 -4.00 -14.68 30.39
CA GLY A 233 -3.11 -13.55 30.59
C GLY A 233 -2.53 -12.97 29.27
N ILE A 234 -3.26 -13.12 28.17
CA ILE A 234 -2.84 -12.66 26.84
C ILE A 234 -3.41 -11.27 26.59
N GLU A 235 -2.56 -10.29 26.33
CA GLU A 235 -3.01 -8.96 25.90
C GLU A 235 -3.53 -9.02 24.46
N PHE A 236 -4.79 -8.62 24.25
CA PHE A 236 -5.39 -8.56 22.92
C PHE A 236 -5.40 -7.15 22.37
N ARG A 237 -4.79 -6.96 21.18
CA ARG A 237 -4.80 -5.69 20.45
C ARG A 237 -5.34 -5.87 19.05
N THR A 238 -6.13 -4.89 18.62
CA THR A 238 -6.58 -4.81 17.24
C THR A 238 -5.69 -3.85 16.46
N ALA A 239 -5.41 -4.18 15.20
CA ALA A 239 -4.71 -3.28 14.30
C ALA A 239 -5.57 -2.04 14.01
N MET A 240 -4.92 -0.89 13.85
CA MET A 240 -5.61 0.32 13.44
C MET A 240 -6.32 0.10 12.09
N VAL A 241 -7.60 0.50 12.04
CA VAL A 241 -8.43 0.39 10.83
C VAL A 241 -7.70 1.05 9.64
N ARG A 242 -7.64 0.35 8.52
CA ARG A 242 -7.00 0.79 7.26
C ARG A 242 -5.46 0.87 7.27
N ASN A 243 -4.78 0.23 8.23
CA ASN A 243 -3.32 0.12 8.21
C ASN A 243 -2.86 -1.32 7.89
N ALA A 244 -3.29 -1.83 6.75
CA ALA A 244 -2.96 -3.19 6.27
C ALA A 244 -1.43 -3.41 6.12
N ARG A 245 -0.67 -2.35 5.82
CA ARG A 245 0.80 -2.44 5.67
C ARG A 245 1.57 -2.82 6.93
N ALA A 246 0.90 -2.77 8.08
CA ALA A 246 1.52 -3.15 9.36
C ALA A 246 1.53 -4.66 9.61
N LYS A 247 0.81 -5.46 8.81
CA LYS A 247 0.68 -6.90 9.03
C LYS A 247 1.79 -7.69 8.34
N ILE A 248 2.56 -8.37 9.15
CA ILE A 248 3.67 -9.22 8.71
C ILE A 248 3.17 -10.52 8.08
N ILE A 249 2.05 -11.03 8.59
CA ILE A 249 1.45 -12.30 8.19
C ILE A 249 0.98 -12.32 6.72
N GLU A 250 0.63 -11.16 6.16
CA GLU A 250 0.24 -11.04 4.74
C GLU A 250 1.36 -11.50 3.79
N ARG A 251 2.61 -11.25 4.17
CA ARG A 251 3.76 -11.74 3.39
C ARG A 251 3.89 -13.26 3.49
N ALA A 252 3.71 -13.82 4.68
CA ALA A 252 3.74 -15.26 4.87
C ALA A 252 2.62 -15.97 4.09
N PHE A 253 1.44 -15.36 4.00
CA PHE A 253 0.35 -15.89 3.16
C PHE A 253 0.67 -15.83 1.67
N ARG A 254 1.45 -14.85 1.22
CA ARG A 254 1.94 -14.83 -0.16
C ARG A 254 2.85 -16.01 -0.43
N ASP A 255 3.77 -16.31 0.49
CA ASP A 255 4.65 -17.48 0.37
C ASP A 255 3.83 -18.78 0.36
N VAL A 256 2.79 -18.89 1.22
CA VAL A 256 1.83 -20.02 1.18
C VAL A 256 1.13 -20.12 -0.18
N LYS A 257 0.73 -19.00 -0.79
CA LYS A 257 0.14 -19.01 -2.11
C LYS A 257 1.13 -19.49 -3.17
N GLU A 258 2.34 -18.95 -3.18
CA GLU A 258 3.35 -19.23 -4.22
C GLU A 258 3.94 -20.61 -4.10
N ASP A 259 4.25 -21.06 -2.89
CA ASP A 259 4.98 -22.32 -2.65
C ASP A 259 4.06 -23.51 -2.39
N PHE A 260 2.81 -23.28 -1.99
CA PHE A 260 1.89 -24.35 -1.62
C PHE A 260 0.64 -24.36 -2.52
N SER A 261 -0.13 -23.28 -2.61
CA SER A 261 -1.42 -23.30 -3.33
C SER A 261 -1.27 -23.64 -4.80
N ARG A 262 -0.19 -23.20 -5.44
CA ARG A 262 0.10 -23.48 -6.85
C ARG A 262 0.43 -24.94 -7.16
N MET A 263 0.66 -25.78 -6.15
CA MET A 263 0.93 -27.22 -6.35
C MET A 263 -0.34 -28.04 -6.60
N PHE A 264 -1.52 -27.47 -6.37
CA PHE A 264 -2.78 -28.18 -6.49
C PHE A 264 -3.43 -27.96 -7.86
N GLU A 265 -4.05 -29.03 -8.40
CA GLU A 265 -4.80 -28.97 -9.67
C GLU A 265 -5.99 -28.00 -9.61
N GLY A 266 -6.58 -27.76 -8.43
CA GLY A 266 -7.66 -26.81 -8.20
C GLY A 266 -7.21 -25.35 -8.01
N TYR A 267 -5.96 -24.99 -8.30
CA TYR A 267 -5.47 -23.61 -8.24
C TYR A 267 -6.09 -22.72 -9.31
N THR A 268 -6.49 -21.49 -8.94
CA THR A 268 -7.17 -20.52 -9.83
C THR A 268 -6.60 -19.12 -9.73
#